data_a277e1120a35c437dd35034af74089b9
#
_entry.id   a277e1120a35c437dd35034af74089b9
#
_cell.length_a   1.000
_cell.length_b   1.000
_cell.length_c   1.000
_cell.angle_alpha   90.00
_cell.angle_beta   90.00
_cell.angle_gamma   90.00
#
_symmetry.space_group_name_H-M   'P 1'
#
loop_
_entity.id
_entity.type
_entity.pdbx_description
1 polymer ?
#
loop_
_entity_poly.entity_id
_entity_poly.type
_entity_poly.pdbx_seq_one_letter_code
_entity_poly.pdbx_strand_id
1 'polypeptide(L)'
;MDITELLAFSVQHKASDLHLSSGVSPMIRVDGDVRRVNIPALESKDVNSLVYDIMNDNQRKDYEQNLEVDFSFEVPNLARFRVNAFNTSRGPAAVFRTIPSTVLSLEELGAPDIFKDISDKPRGLVLVTGPTGSGKSTTLAAMVDYINNNKHHHILTIEDPIEFVHQNKLSLINQREVHRDTHSFKAALRSALREDPDVILVGELRDLETIRLAMTAAETGHLVFGTLHTTSAPKTIDRIIDVFPGEEKDMVRSMLSESLQAVISQTLVKKVGGGRVAAHEIMLGIPAIRNLIREDKIAQMYSAIQTGAMHGMQTMDQCLKNLVNRGLITAQDAQTKAHDKAQFGSNM
;
A
#
# COMPACT_ATOMS: atom_id res chain seq x y z
N MET A 1 -1.01 -9.28 33.84
CA MET A 1 -1.24 -8.18 32.90
C MET A 1 -1.71 -8.84 31.62
N ASP A 2 -2.81 -8.37 31.06
CA ASP A 2 -3.34 -8.87 29.80
C ASP A 2 -2.82 -8.01 28.64
N ILE A 3 -2.49 -8.62 27.51
CA ILE A 3 -2.07 -7.92 26.29
C ILE A 3 -3.15 -6.94 25.81
N THR A 4 -4.42 -7.31 25.98
CA THR A 4 -5.56 -6.47 25.59
C THR A 4 -5.58 -5.12 26.31
N GLU A 5 -5.18 -5.08 27.58
CA GLU A 5 -5.09 -3.83 28.35
C GLU A 5 -4.00 -2.90 27.78
N LEU A 6 -2.83 -3.46 27.42
CA LEU A 6 -1.74 -2.70 26.81
C LEU A 6 -2.11 -2.17 25.42
N LEU A 7 -2.81 -2.98 24.65
CA LEU A 7 -3.28 -2.59 23.31
C LEU A 7 -4.37 -1.52 23.39
N ALA A 8 -5.30 -1.65 24.34
CA ALA A 8 -6.32 -0.64 24.60
C ALA A 8 -5.69 0.70 25.02
N PHE A 9 -4.69 0.66 25.89
CA PHE A 9 -3.91 1.83 26.26
C PHE A 9 -3.22 2.47 25.06
N SER A 10 -2.61 1.68 24.19
CA SER A 10 -1.95 2.13 22.97
C SER A 10 -2.93 2.84 22.02
N VAL A 11 -4.10 2.25 21.77
CA VAL A 11 -5.16 2.83 20.93
C VAL A 11 -5.71 4.12 21.53
N GLN A 12 -5.97 4.16 22.85
CA GLN A 12 -6.45 5.35 23.56
C GLN A 12 -5.48 6.53 23.41
N HIS A 13 -4.19 6.27 23.41
CA HIS A 13 -3.15 7.28 23.25
C HIS A 13 -2.79 7.57 21.78
N LYS A 14 -3.57 7.05 20.83
CA LYS A 14 -3.34 7.19 19.37
C LYS A 14 -1.94 6.79 18.94
N ALA A 15 -1.38 5.78 19.61
CA ALA A 15 -0.07 5.25 19.27
C ALA A 15 -0.15 4.45 17.95
N SER A 16 0.86 4.62 17.11
CA SER A 16 1.02 3.81 15.90
C SER A 16 1.51 2.40 16.21
N ASP A 17 2.37 2.28 17.21
CA ASP A 17 3.00 1.00 17.58
C ASP A 17 3.10 0.87 19.12
N LEU A 18 2.90 -0.36 19.61
CA LEU A 18 3.28 -0.79 20.96
C LEU A 18 4.50 -1.71 20.84
N HIS A 19 5.50 -1.47 21.65
CA HIS A 19 6.73 -2.26 21.73
C HIS A 19 6.82 -2.97 23.08
N LEU A 20 6.95 -4.29 23.04
CA LEU A 20 7.28 -5.14 24.18
C LEU A 20 8.69 -5.68 24.01
N SER A 21 9.50 -5.62 25.05
CA SER A 21 10.85 -6.17 25.04
C SER A 21 11.25 -6.64 26.43
N SER A 22 11.88 -7.79 26.51
CA SER A 22 12.36 -8.36 27.78
C SER A 22 13.32 -7.42 28.51
N GLY A 23 13.09 -7.24 29.81
CA GLY A 23 13.89 -6.37 30.68
C GLY A 23 13.60 -4.88 30.57
N VAL A 24 12.54 -4.48 29.84
CA VAL A 24 12.19 -3.07 29.60
C VAL A 24 10.70 -2.86 29.85
N SER A 25 10.32 -1.67 30.34
CA SER A 25 8.92 -1.25 30.39
C SER A 25 8.37 -1.19 28.98
N PRO A 26 7.10 -1.55 28.73
CA PRO A 26 6.45 -1.36 27.44
C PRO A 26 6.60 0.09 26.95
N MET A 27 6.70 0.23 25.65
CA MET A 27 6.82 1.54 25.00
C MET A 27 5.77 1.68 23.92
N ILE A 28 5.29 2.90 23.72
CA ILE A 28 4.37 3.23 22.62
C ILE A 28 5.01 4.28 21.72
N ARG A 29 4.73 4.21 20.42
CA ARG A 29 5.13 5.25 19.46
C ARG A 29 3.97 6.20 19.20
N VAL A 30 4.14 7.47 19.55
CA VAL A 30 3.16 8.54 19.36
C VAL A 30 3.84 9.67 18.58
N ASP A 31 3.26 10.08 17.46
CA ASP A 31 3.78 11.13 16.57
C ASP A 31 5.24 10.92 16.13
N GLY A 32 5.65 9.66 16.00
CA GLY A 32 7.00 9.26 15.62
C GLY A 32 7.95 9.01 16.79
N ASP A 33 7.66 9.53 17.98
CA ASP A 33 8.50 9.38 19.18
C ASP A 33 8.12 8.12 19.98
N VAL A 34 9.14 7.38 20.42
CA VAL A 34 8.96 6.23 21.32
C VAL A 34 8.98 6.70 22.77
N ARG A 35 7.89 6.42 23.51
CA ARG A 35 7.69 6.84 24.90
C ARG A 35 7.45 5.62 25.80
N ARG A 36 8.00 5.64 26.99
CA ARG A 36 7.77 4.58 27.99
C ARG A 36 6.37 4.69 28.57
N VAL A 37 5.73 3.54 28.74
CA VAL A 37 4.51 3.42 29.54
C VAL A 37 4.92 3.31 31.01
N ASN A 38 4.16 3.96 31.91
CA ASN A 38 4.50 3.97 33.34
C ASN A 38 4.04 2.67 34.03
N ILE A 39 4.66 1.57 33.62
CA ILE A 39 4.51 0.24 34.25
C ILE A 39 5.89 -0.39 34.41
N PRO A 40 6.06 -1.35 35.33
CA PRO A 40 7.34 -2.03 35.55
C PRO A 40 7.89 -2.68 34.28
N ALA A 41 9.21 -2.88 34.25
CA ALA A 41 9.85 -3.64 33.18
C ALA A 41 9.30 -5.08 33.16
N LEU A 42 9.04 -5.59 31.96
CA LEU A 42 8.54 -6.96 31.76
C LEU A 42 9.71 -7.94 31.79
N GLU A 43 9.56 -9.02 32.53
CA GLU A 43 10.51 -10.13 32.47
C GLU A 43 10.33 -10.93 31.16
N SER A 44 11.36 -11.71 30.80
CA SER A 44 11.33 -12.55 29.59
C SER A 44 10.11 -13.48 29.54
N LYS A 45 9.74 -14.08 30.70
CA LYS A 45 8.57 -14.94 30.82
C LYS A 45 7.26 -14.21 30.56
N ASP A 46 7.15 -12.93 30.99
CA ASP A 46 5.94 -12.13 30.82
C ASP A 46 5.74 -11.77 29.36
N VAL A 47 6.80 -11.31 28.68
CA VAL A 47 6.74 -11.01 27.24
C VAL A 47 6.40 -12.27 26.45
N ASN A 48 7.02 -13.41 26.79
CA ASN A 48 6.74 -14.68 26.13
C ASN A 48 5.25 -15.07 26.28
N SER A 49 4.71 -15.01 27.49
CA SER A 49 3.29 -15.34 27.73
C SER A 49 2.36 -14.42 26.94
N LEU A 50 2.56 -13.09 27.00
CA LEU A 50 1.75 -12.10 26.29
C LEU A 50 1.73 -12.32 24.77
N VAL A 51 2.88 -12.73 24.21
CA VAL A 51 3.01 -12.99 22.77
C VAL A 51 2.40 -14.34 22.37
N TYR A 52 2.64 -15.39 23.17
CA TYR A 52 2.08 -16.73 22.92
C TYR A 52 0.56 -16.77 23.04
N ASP A 53 -0.03 -16.00 23.96
CA ASP A 53 -1.48 -15.98 24.21
C ASP A 53 -2.29 -15.52 22.96
N ILE A 54 -1.67 -14.73 22.07
CA ILE A 54 -2.31 -14.24 20.83
C ILE A 54 -1.97 -15.06 19.58
N MET A 55 -1.07 -16.04 19.69
CA MET A 55 -0.66 -16.90 18.58
C MET A 55 -1.53 -18.15 18.49
N ASN A 56 -1.89 -18.53 17.27
CA ASN A 56 -2.40 -19.87 17.00
C ASN A 56 -1.27 -20.92 16.96
N ASP A 57 -1.62 -22.21 16.89
CA ASP A 57 -0.64 -23.31 16.97
C ASP A 57 0.39 -23.28 15.81
N ASN A 58 0.00 -22.85 14.62
CA ASN A 58 0.93 -22.74 13.48
C ASN A 58 1.90 -21.59 13.69
N GLN A 59 1.42 -20.44 14.15
CA GLN A 59 2.25 -19.27 14.44
C GLN A 59 3.25 -19.55 15.58
N ARG A 60 2.85 -20.33 16.60
CA ARG A 60 3.75 -20.78 17.67
C ARG A 60 4.86 -21.67 17.12
N LYS A 61 4.53 -22.63 16.26
CA LYS A 61 5.52 -23.50 15.61
C LYS A 61 6.50 -22.70 14.73
N ASP A 62 5.98 -21.76 13.95
CA ASP A 62 6.83 -20.90 13.11
C ASP A 62 7.77 -20.04 13.96
N TYR A 63 7.26 -19.47 15.05
CA TYR A 63 8.07 -18.68 15.98
C TYR A 63 9.17 -19.51 16.67
N GLU A 64 8.86 -20.74 17.09
CA GLU A 64 9.83 -21.65 17.69
C GLU A 64 10.92 -22.11 16.71
N GLN A 65 10.55 -22.30 15.43
CA GLN A 65 11.47 -22.76 14.40
C GLN A 65 12.34 -21.62 13.84
N ASN A 66 11.74 -20.47 13.58
CA ASN A 66 12.39 -19.37 12.85
C ASN A 66 12.89 -18.26 13.78
N LEU A 67 12.52 -18.29 15.09
CA LEU A 67 12.82 -17.30 16.11
C LEU A 67 12.20 -15.92 15.86
N GLU A 68 11.32 -15.85 14.84
CA GLU A 68 10.53 -14.68 14.48
C GLU A 68 9.26 -15.10 13.75
N VAL A 69 8.20 -14.30 13.87
CA VAL A 69 6.94 -14.50 13.14
C VAL A 69 6.22 -13.18 12.93
N ASP A 70 5.62 -13.00 11.76
CA ASP A 70 4.77 -11.85 11.42
C ASP A 70 3.33 -12.35 11.22
N PHE A 71 2.36 -11.73 11.89
CA PHE A 71 0.94 -12.11 11.80
C PHE A 71 0.05 -10.93 12.15
N SER A 72 -1.24 -11.09 11.89
CA SER A 72 -2.25 -10.13 12.34
C SER A 72 -3.29 -10.81 13.25
N PHE A 73 -3.84 -10.06 14.18
CA PHE A 73 -4.97 -10.49 14.98
C PHE A 73 -5.90 -9.32 15.30
N GLU A 74 -7.12 -9.62 15.69
CA GLU A 74 -8.14 -8.64 16.01
C GLU A 74 -8.57 -8.77 17.47
N VAL A 75 -8.63 -7.64 18.16
CA VAL A 75 -9.29 -7.53 19.45
C VAL A 75 -10.69 -6.99 19.22
N PRO A 76 -11.75 -7.77 19.44
CA PRO A 76 -13.12 -7.34 19.21
C PRO A 76 -13.44 -6.02 19.90
N ASN A 77 -14.10 -5.11 19.18
CA ASN A 77 -14.47 -3.76 19.64
C ASN A 77 -13.29 -2.83 19.99
N LEU A 78 -12.06 -3.20 19.67
CA LEU A 78 -10.90 -2.37 19.91
C LEU A 78 -10.21 -1.98 18.58
N ALA A 79 -9.47 -2.89 18.00
CA ALA A 79 -8.76 -2.67 16.74
C ALA A 79 -8.16 -4.01 16.23
N ARG A 80 -7.71 -3.98 14.98
CA ARG A 80 -6.83 -5.01 14.41
C ARG A 80 -5.37 -4.57 14.55
N PHE A 81 -4.49 -5.54 14.77
CA PHE A 81 -3.06 -5.30 14.97
C PHE A 81 -2.24 -6.21 14.06
N ARG A 82 -1.21 -5.65 13.44
CA ARG A 82 -0.10 -6.42 12.86
C ARG A 82 0.96 -6.60 13.93
N VAL A 83 1.41 -7.82 14.11
CA VAL A 83 2.39 -8.20 15.14
C VAL A 83 3.61 -8.77 14.45
N ASN A 84 4.78 -8.26 14.80
CA ASN A 84 6.04 -8.92 14.54
C ASN A 84 6.65 -9.32 15.89
N ALA A 85 6.75 -10.62 16.13
CA ALA A 85 7.38 -11.18 17.31
C ALA A 85 8.74 -11.78 16.95
N PHE A 86 9.77 -11.53 17.76
CA PHE A 86 11.13 -11.95 17.47
C PHE A 86 11.96 -12.12 18.75
N ASN A 87 13.04 -12.86 18.65
CA ASN A 87 13.96 -13.07 19.76
C ASN A 87 15.13 -12.07 19.72
N THR A 88 15.57 -11.63 20.89
CA THR A 88 16.74 -10.77 21.09
C THR A 88 17.71 -11.40 22.08
N SER A 89 18.89 -10.80 22.24
CA SER A 89 19.87 -11.23 23.27
C SER A 89 19.33 -11.19 24.70
N ARG A 90 18.27 -10.43 24.96
CA ARG A 90 17.62 -10.30 26.27
C ARG A 90 16.39 -11.20 26.44
N GLY A 91 15.95 -11.85 25.38
CA GLY A 91 14.74 -12.68 25.34
C GLY A 91 13.75 -12.20 24.28
N PRO A 92 12.50 -12.68 24.33
CA PRO A 92 11.47 -12.32 23.35
C PRO A 92 11.16 -10.82 23.37
N ALA A 93 10.76 -10.34 22.19
CA ALA A 93 10.27 -8.99 21.94
C ALA A 93 9.14 -9.05 20.93
N ALA A 94 8.28 -8.04 20.91
CA ALA A 94 7.23 -7.90 19.90
C ALA A 94 6.89 -6.43 19.64
N VAL A 95 6.51 -6.16 18.39
CA VAL A 95 5.98 -4.87 17.96
C VAL A 95 4.56 -5.09 17.45
N PHE A 96 3.64 -4.31 18.00
CA PHE A 96 2.22 -4.33 17.63
C PHE A 96 1.89 -3.03 16.93
N ARG A 97 1.61 -3.08 15.64
CA ARG A 97 1.15 -1.93 14.87
C ARG A 97 -0.37 -1.90 14.83
N THR A 98 -0.96 -0.79 15.26
CA THR A 98 -2.40 -0.60 15.13
C THR A 98 -2.80 -0.43 13.68
N ILE A 99 -3.72 -1.26 13.21
CA ILE A 99 -4.32 -1.16 11.87
C ILE A 99 -5.53 -0.25 11.96
N PRO A 100 -5.58 0.85 11.18
CA PRO A 100 -6.71 1.76 11.20
C PRO A 100 -8.02 1.07 10.82
N SER A 101 -9.07 1.29 11.59
CA SER A 101 -10.43 0.79 11.29
C SER A 101 -11.22 1.74 10.39
N THR A 102 -10.73 2.98 10.23
CA THR A 102 -11.40 4.00 9.42
C THR A 102 -10.62 4.21 8.13
N VAL A 103 -11.29 4.00 7.02
CA VAL A 103 -10.78 4.32 5.68
C VAL A 103 -11.13 5.77 5.39
N LEU A 104 -10.14 6.58 5.05
CA LEU A 104 -10.35 7.96 4.60
C LEU A 104 -10.89 7.97 3.17
N SER A 105 -11.80 8.89 2.87
CA SER A 105 -12.31 9.09 1.51
C SER A 105 -11.25 9.75 0.61
N LEU A 106 -11.45 9.69 -0.70
CA LEU A 106 -10.58 10.38 -1.67
C LEU A 106 -10.57 11.90 -1.43
N GLU A 107 -11.69 12.47 -1.03
CA GLU A 107 -11.84 13.88 -0.67
C GLU A 107 -11.03 14.24 0.57
N GLU A 108 -11.12 13.45 1.63
CA GLU A 108 -10.36 13.66 2.88
C GLU A 108 -8.85 13.54 2.65
N LEU A 109 -8.43 12.69 1.72
CA LEU A 109 -7.03 12.59 1.31
C LEU A 109 -6.58 13.76 0.41
N GLY A 110 -7.50 14.57 -0.10
CA GLY A 110 -7.23 15.59 -1.11
C GLY A 110 -6.73 15.00 -2.42
N ALA A 111 -7.19 13.78 -2.75
CA ALA A 111 -6.80 13.07 -3.97
C ALA A 111 -7.35 13.79 -5.21
N PRO A 112 -6.63 13.78 -6.33
CA PRO A 112 -7.13 14.31 -7.60
C PRO A 112 -8.41 13.60 -8.07
N ASP A 113 -9.36 14.34 -8.67
CA ASP A 113 -10.64 13.78 -9.13
C ASP A 113 -10.47 12.63 -10.13
N ILE A 114 -9.37 12.61 -10.88
CA ILE A 114 -9.04 11.53 -11.81
C ILE A 114 -8.98 10.15 -11.13
N PHE A 115 -8.79 10.08 -9.81
CA PHE A 115 -8.80 8.81 -9.08
C PHE A 115 -10.20 8.18 -9.07
N LYS A 116 -11.26 8.99 -9.10
CA LYS A 116 -12.64 8.51 -9.26
C LYS A 116 -12.83 7.93 -10.65
N ASP A 117 -12.39 8.65 -11.69
CA ASP A 117 -12.48 8.19 -13.08
C ASP A 117 -11.70 6.88 -13.31
N ILE A 118 -10.54 6.74 -12.65
CA ILE A 118 -9.75 5.49 -12.65
C ILE A 118 -10.51 4.37 -11.94
N SER A 119 -11.11 4.65 -10.80
CA SER A 119 -11.90 3.68 -10.03
C SER A 119 -13.20 3.28 -10.71
N ASP A 120 -13.69 4.11 -11.61
CA ASP A 120 -14.90 3.85 -12.41
C ASP A 120 -14.66 3.02 -13.67
N LYS A 121 -13.41 2.69 -14.00
CA LYS A 121 -13.10 1.86 -15.16
C LYS A 121 -13.71 0.47 -15.01
N PRO A 122 -14.29 -0.08 -16.09
CA PRO A 122 -14.92 -1.41 -16.02
C PRO A 122 -13.90 -2.54 -15.91
N ARG A 123 -12.67 -2.34 -16.40
CA ARG A 123 -11.60 -3.34 -16.41
C ARG A 123 -10.25 -2.69 -16.68
N GLY A 124 -9.20 -3.43 -16.47
CA GLY A 124 -7.82 -3.08 -16.78
C GLY A 124 -6.94 -3.03 -15.54
N LEU A 125 -5.68 -2.71 -15.72
CA LEU A 125 -4.66 -2.71 -14.68
C LEU A 125 -4.40 -1.28 -14.19
N VAL A 126 -4.50 -1.08 -12.89
CA VAL A 126 -4.18 0.17 -12.19
C VAL A 126 -3.06 -0.11 -11.19
N LEU A 127 -1.97 0.62 -11.29
CA LEU A 127 -0.79 0.44 -10.44
C LEU A 127 -0.59 1.65 -9.55
N VAL A 128 -0.49 1.41 -8.24
CA VAL A 128 -0.12 2.44 -7.25
C VAL A 128 1.27 2.13 -6.74
N THR A 129 2.23 3.02 -6.98
CA THR A 129 3.64 2.76 -6.73
C THR A 129 4.28 3.82 -5.84
N GLY A 130 5.45 3.52 -5.31
CA GLY A 130 6.19 4.40 -4.42
C GLY A 130 6.93 3.63 -3.33
N PRO A 131 7.86 4.27 -2.62
CA PRO A 131 8.61 3.62 -1.55
C PRO A 131 7.71 3.18 -0.40
N THR A 132 8.25 2.36 0.49
CA THR A 132 7.58 2.00 1.74
C THR A 132 7.24 3.26 2.53
N GLY A 133 6.02 3.32 3.06
CA GLY A 133 5.53 4.48 3.82
C GLY A 133 5.10 5.67 2.97
N SER A 134 4.97 5.52 1.64
CA SER A 134 4.45 6.58 0.75
C SER A 134 2.93 6.72 0.76
N GLY A 135 2.20 5.88 1.48
CA GLY A 135 0.74 5.94 1.61
C GLY A 135 -0.03 5.17 0.51
N LYS A 136 0.61 4.23 -0.19
CA LYS A 136 -0.04 3.43 -1.25
C LYS A 136 -1.31 2.73 -0.76
N SER A 137 -1.20 2.02 0.37
CA SER A 137 -2.32 1.28 0.95
C SER A 137 -3.48 2.20 1.35
N THR A 138 -3.19 3.39 1.87
CA THR A 138 -4.19 4.40 2.20
C THR A 138 -4.94 4.89 0.95
N THR A 139 -4.21 5.17 -0.12
CA THR A 139 -4.78 5.59 -1.41
C THR A 139 -5.63 4.49 -2.02
N LEU A 140 -5.14 3.25 -2.04
CA LEU A 140 -5.89 2.10 -2.54
C LEU A 140 -7.13 1.82 -1.71
N ALA A 141 -7.03 1.89 -0.37
CA ALA A 141 -8.19 1.74 0.50
C ALA A 141 -9.27 2.79 0.20
N ALA A 142 -8.88 4.05 -0.03
CA ALA A 142 -9.81 5.10 -0.42
C ALA A 142 -10.46 4.87 -1.79
N MET A 143 -9.70 4.36 -2.79
CA MET A 143 -10.24 4.00 -4.10
C MET A 143 -11.22 2.82 -4.00
N VAL A 144 -10.88 1.79 -3.22
CA VAL A 144 -11.78 0.65 -2.94
C VAL A 144 -13.03 1.11 -2.21
N ASP A 145 -12.90 1.99 -1.21
CA ASP A 145 -14.03 2.54 -0.47
C ASP A 145 -14.93 3.41 -1.37
N TYR A 146 -14.35 4.16 -2.31
CA TYR A 146 -15.12 4.88 -3.32
C TYR A 146 -15.97 3.93 -4.16
N ILE A 147 -15.41 2.82 -4.66
CA ILE A 147 -16.14 1.80 -5.41
C ILE A 147 -17.25 1.19 -4.54
N ASN A 148 -16.92 0.83 -3.30
CA ASN A 148 -17.84 0.23 -2.33
C ASN A 148 -19.03 1.13 -1.98
N ASN A 149 -18.84 2.46 -2.00
CA ASN A 149 -19.91 3.43 -1.77
C ASN A 149 -20.81 3.68 -2.98
N ASN A 150 -20.32 3.43 -4.21
CA ASN A 150 -20.97 3.91 -5.42
C ASN A 150 -21.41 2.78 -6.38
N LYS A 151 -20.92 1.54 -6.20
CA LYS A 151 -21.15 0.44 -7.14
C LYS A 151 -21.57 -0.84 -6.42
N HIS A 152 -22.38 -1.66 -7.11
CA HIS A 152 -22.79 -2.99 -6.68
C HIS A 152 -21.85 -4.03 -7.27
N HIS A 153 -20.63 -4.09 -6.77
CA HIS A 153 -19.56 -4.96 -7.27
C HIS A 153 -19.17 -6.02 -6.25
N HIS A 154 -18.54 -7.09 -6.71
CA HIS A 154 -17.76 -7.99 -5.89
C HIS A 154 -16.30 -7.55 -5.94
N ILE A 155 -15.78 -7.10 -4.80
CA ILE A 155 -14.39 -6.65 -4.63
C ILE A 155 -13.63 -7.72 -3.85
N LEU A 156 -12.60 -8.28 -4.45
CA LEU A 156 -11.72 -9.24 -3.80
C LEU A 156 -10.36 -8.61 -3.54
N THR A 157 -9.88 -8.65 -2.31
CA THR A 157 -8.51 -8.24 -1.98
C THR A 157 -7.65 -9.42 -1.57
N ILE A 158 -6.37 -9.38 -1.94
CA ILE A 158 -5.34 -10.35 -1.57
C ILE A 158 -4.18 -9.54 -1.01
N GLU A 159 -3.90 -9.68 0.28
CA GLU A 159 -3.00 -8.78 1.02
C GLU A 159 -2.06 -9.56 1.95
N ASP A 160 -0.92 -8.96 2.31
CA ASP A 160 0.09 -9.59 3.19
C ASP A 160 0.76 -8.53 4.09
N PRO A 161 0.15 -8.24 5.27
CA PRO A 161 -1.21 -8.55 5.71
C PRO A 161 -2.25 -7.53 5.23
N ILE A 162 -3.53 -7.71 5.64
CA ILE A 162 -4.58 -6.71 5.45
C ILE A 162 -4.25 -5.45 6.25
N GLU A 163 -4.14 -4.29 5.56
CA GLU A 163 -3.81 -3.00 6.20
C GLU A 163 -5.04 -2.16 6.56
N PHE A 164 -6.18 -2.38 5.90
CA PHE A 164 -7.46 -1.70 6.17
C PHE A 164 -8.59 -2.71 6.11
N VAL A 165 -9.46 -2.71 7.10
CA VAL A 165 -10.65 -3.56 7.08
C VAL A 165 -11.82 -2.78 6.49
N HIS A 166 -12.35 -3.27 5.36
CA HIS A 166 -13.50 -2.68 4.71
C HIS A 166 -14.81 -3.31 5.21
N GLN A 167 -15.79 -2.48 5.48
CA GLN A 167 -17.17 -2.92 5.71
C GLN A 167 -17.90 -3.02 4.37
N ASN A 168 -18.75 -4.04 4.20
CA ASN A 168 -19.63 -4.12 3.04
C ASN A 168 -20.63 -2.96 3.06
N LYS A 169 -20.75 -2.24 1.93
CA LYS A 169 -21.71 -1.15 1.73
C LYS A 169 -22.63 -1.49 0.56
N LEU A 170 -22.42 -0.89 -0.61
CA LEU A 170 -23.11 -1.30 -1.83
C LEU A 170 -22.47 -2.53 -2.48
N SER A 171 -21.17 -2.69 -2.32
CA SER A 171 -20.41 -3.82 -2.83
C SER A 171 -20.23 -4.92 -1.79
N LEU A 172 -20.06 -6.16 -2.27
CA LEU A 172 -19.55 -7.26 -1.48
C LEU A 172 -18.02 -7.18 -1.47
N ILE A 173 -17.39 -7.13 -0.30
CA ILE A 173 -15.94 -7.14 -0.18
C ILE A 173 -15.48 -8.41 0.53
N ASN A 174 -14.63 -9.18 -0.13
CA ASN A 174 -13.95 -10.33 0.44
C ASN A 174 -12.44 -10.03 0.50
N GLN A 175 -11.89 -9.91 1.71
CA GLN A 175 -10.47 -9.67 1.94
C GLN A 175 -9.80 -10.97 2.36
N ARG A 176 -8.73 -11.34 1.65
CA ARG A 176 -7.94 -12.55 1.90
C ARG A 176 -6.52 -12.19 2.28
N GLU A 177 -6.10 -12.65 3.46
CA GLU A 177 -4.74 -12.45 3.95
C GLU A 177 -3.87 -13.66 3.61
N VAL A 178 -2.70 -13.41 3.04
CA VAL A 178 -1.72 -14.46 2.76
C VAL A 178 -1.26 -15.09 4.07
N HIS A 179 -1.01 -16.39 4.05
CA HIS A 179 -0.67 -17.26 5.18
C HIS A 179 -1.81 -17.56 6.16
N ARG A 180 -2.89 -16.76 6.19
CA ARG A 180 -4.07 -17.01 7.01
C ARG A 180 -5.23 -17.59 6.20
N ASP A 181 -5.60 -16.91 5.11
CA ASP A 181 -6.79 -17.22 4.30
C ASP A 181 -6.41 -17.84 2.95
N THR A 182 -5.15 -17.76 2.57
CA THR A 182 -4.57 -18.34 1.36
C THR A 182 -3.08 -18.59 1.54
N HIS A 183 -2.52 -19.49 0.75
CA HIS A 183 -1.11 -19.85 0.86
C HIS A 183 -0.15 -18.86 0.17
N SER A 184 -0.62 -18.12 -0.84
CA SER A 184 0.20 -17.18 -1.59
C SER A 184 -0.65 -16.25 -2.44
N PHE A 185 -0.09 -15.12 -2.88
CA PHE A 185 -0.70 -14.24 -3.87
C PHE A 185 -1.09 -14.99 -5.15
N LYS A 186 -0.18 -15.80 -5.67
CA LYS A 186 -0.40 -16.65 -6.86
C LYS A 186 -1.58 -17.59 -6.69
N ALA A 187 -1.65 -18.32 -5.59
CA ALA A 187 -2.74 -19.27 -5.32
C ALA A 187 -4.08 -18.55 -5.23
N ALA A 188 -4.15 -17.45 -4.48
CA ALA A 188 -5.34 -16.65 -4.32
C ALA A 188 -5.80 -16.03 -5.64
N LEU A 189 -4.89 -15.42 -6.41
CA LEU A 189 -5.22 -14.76 -7.67
C LEU A 189 -5.68 -15.76 -8.75
N ARG A 190 -5.09 -16.95 -8.78
CA ARG A 190 -5.54 -18.04 -9.65
C ARG A 190 -6.96 -18.51 -9.28
N SER A 191 -7.30 -18.54 -7.99
CA SER A 191 -8.66 -18.86 -7.51
C SER A 191 -9.63 -17.72 -7.82
N ALA A 192 -9.21 -16.49 -7.64
CA ALA A 192 -10.00 -15.27 -7.85
C ALA A 192 -10.75 -15.24 -9.19
N LEU A 193 -10.12 -15.72 -10.25
CA LEU A 193 -10.71 -15.80 -11.59
C LEU A 193 -11.96 -16.69 -11.67
N ARG A 194 -12.29 -17.45 -10.63
CA ARG A 194 -13.48 -18.30 -10.51
C ARG A 194 -14.40 -17.90 -9.36
N GLU A 195 -14.09 -16.79 -8.70
CA GLU A 195 -14.85 -16.28 -7.55
C GLU A 195 -15.81 -15.13 -7.95
N ASP A 196 -15.96 -14.89 -9.26
CA ASP A 196 -16.84 -13.87 -9.86
C ASP A 196 -16.59 -12.43 -9.34
N PRO A 197 -15.32 -11.97 -9.26
CA PRO A 197 -15.07 -10.59 -8.85
C PRO A 197 -15.17 -9.62 -10.02
N ASP A 198 -15.65 -8.41 -9.76
CA ASP A 198 -15.54 -7.28 -10.68
C ASP A 198 -14.21 -6.54 -10.49
N VAL A 199 -13.77 -6.46 -9.24
CA VAL A 199 -12.55 -5.74 -8.83
C VAL A 199 -11.64 -6.66 -8.01
N ILE A 200 -10.36 -6.67 -8.35
CA ILE A 200 -9.33 -7.43 -7.63
C ILE A 200 -8.24 -6.48 -7.17
N LEU A 201 -7.93 -6.47 -5.87
CA LEU A 201 -6.76 -5.78 -5.34
C LEU A 201 -5.69 -6.83 -4.98
N VAL A 202 -4.49 -6.66 -5.56
CA VAL A 202 -3.30 -7.45 -5.23
C VAL A 202 -2.34 -6.56 -4.45
N GLY A 203 -2.16 -6.85 -3.17
CA GLY A 203 -1.41 -6.00 -2.25
C GLY A 203 -0.02 -5.65 -2.75
N GLU A 204 0.68 -6.60 -3.36
CA GLU A 204 1.98 -6.36 -4.00
C GLU A 204 2.27 -7.32 -5.17
N LEU A 205 2.80 -6.77 -6.26
CA LEU A 205 3.22 -7.50 -7.45
C LEU A 205 4.75 -7.71 -7.40
N ARG A 206 5.20 -8.81 -6.77
CA ARG A 206 6.64 -9.07 -6.54
C ARG A 206 7.27 -9.98 -7.58
N ASP A 207 6.54 -10.97 -8.05
CA ASP A 207 7.07 -12.06 -8.88
C ASP A 207 6.37 -12.13 -10.24
N LEU A 208 7.06 -12.76 -11.18
CA LEU A 208 6.63 -12.94 -12.57
C LEU A 208 5.22 -13.55 -12.69
N GLU A 209 4.94 -14.59 -11.91
CA GLU A 209 3.67 -15.30 -12.04
C GLU A 209 2.49 -14.46 -11.51
N THR A 210 2.67 -13.74 -10.39
CA THR A 210 1.66 -12.83 -9.85
C THR A 210 1.39 -11.68 -10.82
N ILE A 211 2.45 -11.10 -11.43
CA ILE A 211 2.31 -10.06 -12.45
C ILE A 211 1.56 -10.58 -13.68
N ARG A 212 1.90 -11.76 -14.19
CA ARG A 212 1.23 -12.40 -15.32
C ARG A 212 -0.25 -12.62 -15.06
N LEU A 213 -0.59 -13.18 -13.90
CA LEU A 213 -1.99 -13.42 -13.51
C LEU A 213 -2.78 -12.13 -13.36
N ALA A 214 -2.18 -11.07 -12.80
CA ALA A 214 -2.80 -9.76 -12.67
C ALA A 214 -3.10 -9.13 -14.05
N MET A 215 -2.16 -9.19 -14.99
CA MET A 215 -2.37 -8.73 -16.37
C MET A 215 -3.46 -9.55 -17.06
N THR A 216 -3.45 -10.87 -16.92
CA THR A 216 -4.46 -11.76 -17.49
C THR A 216 -5.85 -11.42 -16.94
N ALA A 217 -5.98 -11.22 -15.62
CA ALA A 217 -7.24 -10.81 -15.00
C ALA A 217 -7.74 -9.46 -15.58
N ALA A 218 -6.83 -8.50 -15.75
CA ALA A 218 -7.14 -7.19 -16.31
C ALA A 218 -7.61 -7.26 -17.78
N GLU A 219 -7.01 -8.14 -18.58
CA GLU A 219 -7.43 -8.38 -19.97
C GLU A 219 -8.78 -9.09 -20.07
N THR A 220 -9.03 -10.02 -19.17
CA THR A 220 -10.23 -10.88 -19.20
C THR A 220 -11.47 -10.25 -18.57
N GLY A 221 -11.42 -8.99 -18.17
CA GLY A 221 -12.61 -8.24 -17.81
C GLY A 221 -12.66 -7.67 -16.39
N HIS A 222 -11.64 -7.85 -15.58
CA HIS A 222 -11.58 -7.38 -14.20
C HIS A 222 -10.86 -6.04 -14.08
N LEU A 223 -11.29 -5.18 -13.16
CA LEU A 223 -10.49 -4.03 -12.73
C LEU A 223 -9.50 -4.50 -11.66
N VAL A 224 -8.20 -4.45 -11.99
CA VAL A 224 -7.15 -4.97 -11.12
C VAL A 224 -6.31 -3.83 -10.59
N PHE A 225 -6.24 -3.71 -9.26
CA PHE A 225 -5.32 -2.82 -8.55
C PHE A 225 -4.11 -3.60 -8.07
N GLY A 226 -2.92 -3.04 -8.25
CA GLY A 226 -1.69 -3.65 -7.75
C GLY A 226 -0.71 -2.60 -7.24
N THR A 227 0.26 -3.02 -6.40
CA THR A 227 1.33 -2.14 -5.95
C THR A 227 2.71 -2.63 -6.37
N LEU A 228 3.62 -1.66 -6.54
CA LEU A 228 5.07 -1.87 -6.68
C LEU A 228 5.82 -0.80 -5.87
N HIS A 229 7.14 -1.00 -5.69
CA HIS A 229 7.99 -0.06 -4.96
C HIS A 229 8.79 0.90 -5.85
N THR A 230 8.46 0.99 -7.12
CA THR A 230 9.07 1.91 -8.08
C THR A 230 8.72 3.37 -7.78
N THR A 231 9.59 4.31 -8.17
CA THR A 231 9.49 5.73 -7.81
C THR A 231 8.95 6.62 -8.92
N SER A 232 8.65 6.06 -10.11
CA SER A 232 8.04 6.77 -11.23
C SER A 232 7.23 5.83 -12.12
N ALA A 233 6.31 6.37 -12.90
CA ALA A 233 5.48 5.60 -13.82
C ALA A 233 6.31 4.92 -14.92
N PRO A 234 7.26 5.59 -15.60
CA PRO A 234 8.13 4.92 -16.57
C PRO A 234 8.93 3.76 -15.96
N LYS A 235 9.54 3.95 -14.79
CA LYS A 235 10.27 2.89 -14.08
C LYS A 235 9.37 1.71 -13.69
N THR A 236 8.09 1.96 -13.48
CA THR A 236 7.11 0.90 -13.18
C THR A 236 6.92 0.01 -14.40
N ILE A 237 6.79 0.60 -15.59
CA ILE A 237 6.67 -0.13 -16.85
C ILE A 237 7.92 -0.98 -17.10
N ASP A 238 9.12 -0.38 -17.00
CA ASP A 238 10.39 -1.09 -17.10
C ASP A 238 10.45 -2.27 -16.14
N ARG A 239 10.13 -2.04 -14.87
CA ARG A 239 10.20 -3.07 -13.84
C ARG A 239 9.30 -4.27 -14.12
N ILE A 240 8.08 -4.04 -14.63
CA ILE A 240 7.16 -5.11 -15.00
C ILE A 240 7.74 -5.92 -16.16
N ILE A 241 8.23 -5.27 -17.20
CA ILE A 241 8.77 -5.93 -18.39
C ILE A 241 10.05 -6.70 -18.05
N ASP A 242 10.91 -6.15 -17.20
CA ASP A 242 12.22 -6.73 -16.86
C ASP A 242 12.16 -7.99 -16.00
N VAL A 243 11.04 -8.24 -15.35
CA VAL A 243 10.83 -9.49 -14.59
C VAL A 243 10.73 -10.71 -15.54
N PHE A 244 10.34 -10.49 -16.81
CA PHE A 244 10.11 -11.56 -17.78
C PHE A 244 11.35 -11.91 -18.57
N PRO A 245 11.49 -13.20 -18.99
CA PRO A 245 12.53 -13.61 -19.93
C PRO A 245 12.51 -12.84 -21.23
N GLY A 246 13.66 -12.72 -21.90
CA GLY A 246 13.81 -11.91 -23.10
C GLY A 246 12.82 -12.26 -24.22
N GLU A 247 12.59 -13.57 -24.43
CA GLU A 247 11.65 -14.08 -25.44
C GLU A 247 10.18 -13.76 -25.17
N GLU A 248 9.83 -13.40 -23.95
CA GLU A 248 8.46 -13.03 -23.57
C GLU A 248 8.21 -11.54 -23.55
N LYS A 249 9.23 -10.68 -23.56
CA LYS A 249 9.10 -9.25 -23.34
C LYS A 249 8.16 -8.57 -24.33
N ASP A 250 8.19 -8.94 -25.61
CA ASP A 250 7.31 -8.35 -26.63
C ASP A 250 5.83 -8.68 -26.38
N MET A 251 5.56 -9.93 -25.98
CA MET A 251 4.22 -10.33 -25.59
C MET A 251 3.75 -9.56 -24.35
N VAL A 252 4.61 -9.42 -23.34
CA VAL A 252 4.31 -8.67 -22.10
C VAL A 252 4.05 -7.19 -22.40
N ARG A 253 4.84 -6.56 -23.29
CA ARG A 253 4.58 -5.18 -23.76
C ARG A 253 3.20 -5.07 -24.40
N SER A 254 2.84 -6.02 -25.24
CA SER A 254 1.51 -6.06 -25.87
C SER A 254 0.41 -6.15 -24.82
N MET A 255 0.47 -7.15 -23.93
CA MET A 255 -0.51 -7.34 -22.86
C MET A 255 -0.63 -6.10 -21.96
N LEU A 256 0.51 -5.55 -21.54
CA LEU A 256 0.53 -4.36 -20.67
C LEU A 256 -0.05 -3.15 -21.40
N SER A 257 0.27 -2.95 -22.67
CA SER A 257 -0.27 -1.84 -23.46
C SER A 257 -1.79 -1.91 -23.60
N GLU A 258 -2.37 -3.10 -23.68
CA GLU A 258 -3.82 -3.29 -23.80
C GLU A 258 -4.54 -3.15 -22.45
N SER A 259 -3.96 -3.70 -21.38
CA SER A 259 -4.61 -3.77 -20.06
C SER A 259 -4.41 -2.51 -19.22
N LEU A 260 -3.32 -1.76 -19.39
CA LEU A 260 -2.98 -0.62 -18.51
C LEU A 260 -4.02 0.49 -18.58
N GLN A 261 -4.55 0.89 -17.42
CA GLN A 261 -5.41 2.07 -17.25
C GLN A 261 -4.66 3.25 -16.64
N ALA A 262 -3.89 3.00 -15.57
CA ALA A 262 -3.15 4.05 -14.91
C ALA A 262 -1.94 3.52 -14.14
N VAL A 263 -0.92 4.37 -13.99
CA VAL A 263 0.14 4.25 -12.98
C VAL A 263 0.14 5.52 -12.15
N ILE A 264 -0.02 5.37 -10.83
CA ILE A 264 0.01 6.44 -9.85
C ILE A 264 1.25 6.24 -8.99
N SER A 265 2.30 7.02 -9.23
CA SER A 265 3.49 7.00 -8.38
C SER A 265 3.36 8.06 -7.29
N GLN A 266 3.55 7.64 -6.03
CA GLN A 266 3.20 8.45 -4.86
C GLN A 266 4.37 8.60 -3.89
N THR A 267 4.52 9.80 -3.34
CA THR A 267 5.39 10.08 -2.20
C THR A 267 4.68 10.97 -1.18
N LEU A 268 5.08 10.89 0.09
CA LEU A 268 4.58 11.78 1.13
C LEU A 268 5.57 12.92 1.37
N VAL A 269 5.06 14.14 1.47
CA VAL A 269 5.81 15.37 1.73
C VAL A 269 5.31 15.98 3.04
N LYS A 270 6.20 16.58 3.81
CA LYS A 270 5.82 17.33 5.03
C LYS A 270 4.94 18.51 4.68
N LYS A 271 3.86 18.67 5.42
CA LYS A 271 2.91 19.75 5.25
C LYS A 271 3.26 20.94 6.17
N VAL A 272 3.11 22.14 5.66
CA VAL A 272 3.19 23.35 6.49
C VAL A 272 2.10 23.28 7.56
N GLY A 273 2.47 23.50 8.82
CA GLY A 273 1.55 23.35 9.95
C GLY A 273 1.42 21.95 10.53
N GLY A 274 2.17 20.97 10.00
CA GLY A 274 2.22 19.60 10.51
C GLY A 274 1.47 18.57 9.66
N GLY A 275 1.78 17.31 9.89
CA GLY A 275 1.26 16.20 9.09
C GLY A 275 1.97 16.04 7.74
N ARG A 276 1.35 15.27 6.85
CA ARG A 276 1.90 14.97 5.52
C ARG A 276 0.82 15.09 4.46
N VAL A 277 1.22 15.39 3.23
CA VAL A 277 0.37 15.38 2.04
C VAL A 277 1.00 14.49 0.98
N ALA A 278 0.16 13.77 0.23
CA ALA A 278 0.62 12.95 -0.88
C ALA A 278 0.88 13.82 -2.12
N ALA A 279 2.02 13.58 -2.76
CA ALA A 279 2.32 14.07 -4.09
C ALA A 279 2.29 12.89 -5.06
N HIS A 280 1.70 13.11 -6.24
CA HIS A 280 1.43 12.07 -7.22
C HIS A 280 2.00 12.42 -8.60
N GLU A 281 2.69 11.46 -9.21
CA GLU A 281 2.85 11.38 -10.65
C GLU A 281 1.75 10.48 -11.19
N ILE A 282 1.03 10.92 -12.21
CA ILE A 282 -0.12 10.21 -12.77
C ILE A 282 0.10 10.02 -14.28
N MET A 283 0.18 8.76 -14.69
CA MET A 283 0.24 8.33 -16.08
C MET A 283 -1.01 7.51 -16.40
N LEU A 284 -1.70 7.85 -17.47
CA LEU A 284 -2.88 7.13 -17.95
C LEU A 284 -2.58 6.32 -19.21
N GLY A 285 -3.24 5.19 -19.35
CA GLY A 285 -3.15 4.31 -20.52
C GLY A 285 -3.84 4.90 -21.77
N ILE A 286 -3.53 6.13 -22.13
CA ILE A 286 -4.00 6.75 -23.39
C ILE A 286 -3.27 6.14 -24.59
N PRO A 287 -3.81 6.25 -25.82
CA PRO A 287 -3.20 5.66 -27.02
C PRO A 287 -1.71 5.99 -27.19
N ALA A 288 -1.29 7.21 -26.88
CA ALA A 288 0.12 7.62 -26.96
C ALA A 288 1.00 6.81 -26.00
N ILE A 289 0.59 6.65 -24.73
CA ILE A 289 1.33 5.85 -23.74
C ILE A 289 1.34 4.36 -24.12
N ARG A 290 0.21 3.81 -24.55
CA ARG A 290 0.10 2.41 -25.02
C ARG A 290 1.07 2.14 -26.17
N ASN A 291 1.19 3.08 -27.11
CA ASN A 291 2.11 2.96 -28.22
C ASN A 291 3.58 2.98 -27.75
N LEU A 292 3.95 3.87 -26.84
CA LEU A 292 5.30 3.93 -26.26
C LEU A 292 5.68 2.62 -25.55
N ILE A 293 4.72 1.96 -24.88
CA ILE A 293 4.94 0.63 -24.25
C ILE A 293 5.24 -0.41 -25.32
N ARG A 294 4.40 -0.51 -26.38
CA ARG A 294 4.58 -1.50 -27.45
C ARG A 294 5.91 -1.35 -28.19
N GLU A 295 6.32 -0.10 -28.42
CA GLU A 295 7.53 0.22 -29.18
C GLU A 295 8.80 0.26 -28.32
N ASP A 296 8.73 -0.08 -27.02
CA ASP A 296 9.86 -0.01 -26.07
C ASP A 296 10.48 1.39 -25.95
N LYS A 297 9.65 2.43 -26.05
CA LYS A 297 10.08 3.84 -26.01
C LYS A 297 9.83 4.46 -24.64
N ILE A 298 10.22 3.75 -23.58
CA ILE A 298 9.97 4.14 -22.17
C ILE A 298 10.55 5.53 -21.85
N ALA A 299 11.73 5.86 -22.40
CA ALA A 299 12.38 7.16 -22.21
C ALA A 299 11.51 8.36 -22.64
N GLN A 300 10.56 8.17 -23.55
CA GLN A 300 9.67 9.24 -24.04
C GLN A 300 8.41 9.41 -23.18
N MET A 301 8.13 8.50 -22.25
CA MET A 301 6.92 8.53 -21.41
C MET A 301 6.87 9.76 -20.53
N TYR A 302 8.02 10.19 -19.96
CA TYR A 302 8.05 11.37 -19.09
C TYR A 302 7.53 12.62 -19.84
N SER A 303 7.97 12.85 -21.09
CA SER A 303 7.49 13.94 -21.90
C SER A 303 5.99 13.82 -22.22
N ALA A 304 5.50 12.61 -22.48
CA ALA A 304 4.08 12.37 -22.71
C ALA A 304 3.23 12.64 -21.45
N ILE A 305 3.72 12.29 -20.26
CA ILE A 305 3.07 12.62 -18.98
C ILE A 305 3.05 14.15 -18.80
N GLN A 306 4.18 14.81 -19.01
CA GLN A 306 4.34 16.26 -18.83
C GLN A 306 3.38 17.07 -19.68
N THR A 307 3.10 16.64 -20.90
CA THR A 307 2.19 17.31 -21.85
C THR A 307 0.76 16.80 -21.76
N GLY A 308 0.49 15.77 -20.98
CA GLY A 308 -0.80 15.08 -20.87
C GLY A 308 -1.80 15.67 -19.88
N ALA A 309 -1.63 16.91 -19.46
CA ALA A 309 -2.48 17.56 -18.45
C ALA A 309 -3.97 17.58 -18.84
N MET A 310 -4.30 17.70 -20.13
CA MET A 310 -5.69 17.66 -20.64
C MET A 310 -6.39 16.31 -20.37
N HIS A 311 -5.64 15.24 -20.13
CA HIS A 311 -6.17 13.92 -19.76
C HIS A 311 -6.15 13.67 -18.26
N GLY A 312 -5.66 14.62 -17.43
CA GLY A 312 -5.47 14.45 -15.99
C GLY A 312 -4.12 13.84 -15.61
N MET A 313 -3.18 13.70 -16.57
CA MET A 313 -1.81 13.29 -16.28
C MET A 313 -1.00 14.44 -15.68
N GLN A 314 -0.06 14.12 -14.81
CA GLN A 314 0.90 15.07 -14.26
C GLN A 314 2.21 14.37 -13.87
N THR A 315 3.33 15.09 -13.97
CA THR A 315 4.60 14.65 -13.42
C THR A 315 4.64 14.92 -11.91
N MET A 316 5.57 14.25 -11.20
CA MET A 316 5.82 14.52 -9.79
C MET A 316 6.15 16.00 -9.55
N ASP A 317 6.99 16.60 -10.39
CA ASP A 317 7.43 18.00 -10.25
C ASP A 317 6.27 18.99 -10.46
N GLN A 318 5.37 18.72 -11.41
CA GLN A 318 4.16 19.53 -11.59
C GLN A 318 3.25 19.47 -10.35
N CYS A 319 3.07 18.27 -9.76
CA CYS A 319 2.31 18.12 -8.53
C CYS A 319 2.94 18.89 -7.37
N LEU A 320 4.25 18.70 -7.15
CA LEU A 320 4.99 19.39 -6.10
C LEU A 320 4.90 20.93 -6.25
N LYS A 321 5.05 21.44 -7.47
CA LYS A 321 4.90 22.86 -7.76
C LYS A 321 3.51 23.41 -7.41
N ASN A 322 2.48 22.63 -7.72
CA ASN A 322 1.10 22.99 -7.35
C ASN A 322 0.94 23.02 -5.81
N LEU A 323 1.48 22.05 -5.09
CA LEU A 323 1.43 22.00 -3.62
C LEU A 323 2.17 23.18 -2.98
N VAL A 324 3.33 23.59 -3.54
CA VAL A 324 4.07 24.79 -3.11
C VAL A 324 3.25 26.06 -3.37
N ASN A 325 2.69 26.22 -4.58
CA ASN A 325 1.87 27.38 -4.94
C ASN A 325 0.62 27.54 -4.07
N ARG A 326 0.06 26.42 -3.59
CA ARG A 326 -1.05 26.39 -2.63
C ARG A 326 -0.64 26.61 -1.18
N GLY A 327 0.67 26.77 -0.91
CA GLY A 327 1.18 26.95 0.44
C GLY A 327 1.06 25.70 1.34
N LEU A 328 0.84 24.53 0.76
CA LEU A 328 0.68 23.28 1.51
C LEU A 328 2.01 22.66 1.93
N ILE A 329 3.06 22.87 1.14
CA ILE A 329 4.43 22.41 1.42
C ILE A 329 5.43 23.53 1.14
N THR A 330 6.62 23.44 1.71
CA THR A 330 7.71 24.39 1.40
C THR A 330 8.43 24.00 0.10
N ALA A 331 9.07 24.97 -0.57
CA ALA A 331 9.93 24.69 -1.73
C ALA A 331 11.09 23.74 -1.35
N GLN A 332 11.63 23.87 -0.14
CA GLN A 332 12.67 22.99 0.36
C GLN A 332 12.21 21.54 0.51
N ASP A 333 11.02 21.30 1.05
CA ASP A 333 10.44 19.96 1.17
C ASP A 333 10.13 19.37 -0.22
N ALA A 334 9.61 20.18 -1.15
CA ALA A 334 9.39 19.80 -2.53
C ALA A 334 10.70 19.37 -3.23
N GLN A 335 11.78 20.14 -3.06
CA GLN A 335 13.10 19.85 -3.63
C GLN A 335 13.63 18.46 -3.23
N THR A 336 13.34 18.00 -2.01
CA THR A 336 13.78 16.67 -1.55
C THR A 336 13.15 15.52 -2.32
N LYS A 337 12.00 15.74 -2.95
CA LYS A 337 11.19 14.75 -3.66
C LYS A 337 11.14 14.95 -5.17
N ALA A 338 11.57 16.12 -5.65
CA ALA A 338 11.55 16.48 -7.05
C ALA A 338 12.50 15.64 -7.90
N HIS A 339 12.10 15.35 -9.12
CA HIS A 339 12.95 14.78 -10.16
C HIS A 339 13.99 15.83 -10.63
N ASP A 340 13.53 17.04 -10.92
CA ASP A 340 14.39 18.20 -11.23
C ASP A 340 14.43 19.15 -10.02
N LYS A 341 15.46 18.97 -9.18
CA LYS A 341 15.66 19.78 -7.99
C LYS A 341 15.90 21.25 -8.25
N ALA A 342 16.39 21.60 -9.44
CA ALA A 342 16.67 22.98 -9.78
C ALA A 342 15.41 23.85 -9.89
N GLN A 343 14.27 23.27 -10.22
CA GLN A 343 12.99 23.96 -10.27
C GLN A 343 12.50 24.49 -8.90
N PHE A 344 13.05 23.99 -7.81
CA PHE A 344 12.68 24.36 -6.44
C PHE A 344 13.83 25.03 -5.67
N GLY A 345 14.91 25.44 -6.36
CA GLY A 345 16.05 26.17 -5.78
C GLY A 345 15.68 27.59 -5.34
N SER A 346 16.49 28.16 -4.45
CA SER A 346 16.29 29.35 -3.60
C SER A 346 16.03 30.69 -4.31
N ASN A 347 15.16 30.77 -5.30
CA ASN A 347 14.75 32.00 -5.96
C ASN A 347 13.21 32.06 -6.22
N MET A 348 12.41 31.54 -5.29
CA MET A 348 10.97 31.82 -5.23
C MET A 348 10.58 32.33 -3.85
#